data_d899cc2b8d13859ed5f06a2e99760d66
#
_entry.id   d899cc2b8d13859ed5f06a2e99760d66
#
_cell.length_a   1.000
_cell.length_b   1.000
_cell.length_c   1.000
_cell.angle_alpha   90.00
_cell.angle_beta   90.00
_cell.angle_gamma   90.00
#
_symmetry.space_group_name_H-M   'P 1'
#
loop_
_entity.id
_entity.type
_entity.pdbx_description
1 polymer ?
#
loop_
_entity_poly.entity_id
_entity_poly.type
_entity_poly.pdbx_seq_one_letter_code
_entity_poly.pdbx_strand_id
1 'polypeptide(L)' 'MKVSEFRLAVDEEFGDPQGRVLVKELVIDDLGGRTAEEALAAGIPTAQVWTALCRANDVPRERWHGRGRPVHS' A
#
# COMPACT_ATOMS: atom_id res chain seq x y z
N MET A 1 -9.29 5.86 2.60
CA MET A 1 -8.87 4.49 3.01
C MET A 1 -8.40 4.52 4.46
N LYS A 2 -8.88 3.58 5.24
CA LYS A 2 -8.44 3.45 6.63
C LYS A 2 -7.18 2.60 6.68
N VAL A 3 -6.39 2.73 7.75
CA VAL A 3 -5.18 1.92 7.92
C VAL A 3 -5.52 0.42 7.92
N SER A 4 -6.64 0.03 8.54
CA SER A 4 -7.06 -1.37 8.54
C SER A 4 -7.34 -1.88 7.12
N GLU A 5 -7.93 -1.03 6.29
CA GLU A 5 -8.18 -1.37 4.89
C GLU A 5 -6.87 -1.48 4.10
N PHE A 6 -5.93 -0.60 4.40
CA PHE A 6 -4.60 -0.64 3.79
C PHE A 6 -3.90 -1.96 4.12
N ARG A 7 -3.93 -2.36 5.39
CA ARG A 7 -3.29 -3.62 5.81
C ARG A 7 -3.91 -4.83 5.13
N LEU A 8 -5.23 -4.84 5.02
CA LEU A 8 -5.93 -5.91 4.33
C LEU A 8 -5.56 -5.93 2.85
N ALA A 9 -5.50 -4.77 2.22
CA ALA A 9 -5.12 -4.67 0.81
C ALA A 9 -3.70 -5.19 0.57
N VAL A 10 -2.78 -4.86 1.47
CA VAL A 10 -1.40 -5.35 1.39
C VAL A 10 -1.36 -6.88 1.48
N ASP A 11 -2.11 -7.46 2.42
CA ASP A 11 -2.17 -8.91 2.57
C ASP A 11 -2.75 -9.57 1.32
N GLU A 12 -3.80 -8.99 0.77
CA GLU A 12 -4.45 -9.56 -0.42
C GLU A 12 -3.56 -9.48 -1.67
N GLU A 13 -2.83 -8.39 -1.81
CA GLU A 13 -2.02 -8.19 -3.02
C GLU A 13 -0.66 -8.87 -2.94
N PHE A 14 0.01 -8.79 -1.80
CA PHE A 14 1.40 -9.24 -1.66
C PHE A 14 1.55 -10.49 -0.81
N GLY A 15 0.57 -10.80 0.01
CA GLY A 15 0.64 -11.93 0.92
C GLY A 15 1.50 -11.65 2.16
N ASP A 16 1.45 -12.58 3.12
CA ASP A 16 2.24 -12.52 4.32
C ASP A 16 3.29 -13.64 4.25
N PRO A 17 4.56 -13.38 4.57
CA PRO A 17 5.10 -12.17 5.20
C PRO A 17 5.56 -11.08 4.22
N GLN A 18 5.51 -11.32 2.93
CA GLN A 18 6.09 -10.40 1.94
C GLN A 18 5.51 -9.00 2.01
N GLY A 19 4.19 -8.87 2.14
CA GLY A 19 3.56 -7.55 2.24
C GLY A 19 4.04 -6.80 3.46
N ARG A 20 4.22 -7.49 4.58
CA ARG A 20 4.72 -6.88 5.80
C ARG A 20 6.14 -6.36 5.63
N VAL A 21 6.99 -7.12 4.95
CA VAL A 21 8.36 -6.71 4.67
C VAL A 21 8.38 -5.47 3.78
N LEU A 22 7.54 -5.46 2.73
CA LEU A 22 7.46 -4.31 1.83
C LEU A 22 7.06 -3.04 2.58
N VAL A 23 6.08 -3.13 3.47
CA VAL A 23 5.60 -1.98 4.24
C VAL A 23 6.69 -1.43 5.15
N LYS A 24 7.52 -2.29 5.72
CA LYS A 24 8.53 -1.88 6.68
C LYS A 24 9.87 -1.52 6.08
N GLU A 25 10.22 -2.10 4.94
CA GLU A 25 11.59 -2.00 4.43
C GLU A 25 11.74 -1.34 3.07
N LEU A 26 10.70 -1.33 2.25
CA LEU A 26 10.81 -0.73 0.93
C LEU A 26 10.72 0.78 1.03
N VAL A 27 11.82 1.46 0.66
CA VAL A 27 11.86 2.92 0.60
C VAL A 27 11.26 3.34 -0.75
N ILE A 28 10.29 4.24 -0.71
CA ILE A 28 9.54 4.65 -1.89
C ILE A 28 9.77 6.13 -2.18
N ASP A 29 10.28 6.43 -3.36
CA ASP A 29 10.58 7.80 -3.75
C ASP A 29 9.33 8.68 -3.76
N ASP A 30 8.20 8.14 -4.19
CA ASP A 30 6.93 8.87 -4.21
C ASP A 30 6.48 9.31 -2.82
N LEU A 31 7.05 8.71 -1.77
CA LEU A 31 6.76 9.07 -0.39
C LEU A 31 7.87 9.89 0.25
N GLY A 32 8.70 10.51 -0.58
CA GLY A 32 9.79 11.34 -0.11
C GLY A 32 10.95 10.53 0.46
N GLY A 33 11.17 9.31 -0.04
CA GLY A 33 12.22 8.45 0.46
C GLY A 33 11.88 7.78 1.79
N ARG A 34 10.61 7.52 2.02
CA ARG A 34 10.11 6.86 3.24
C ARG A 34 9.54 5.50 2.91
N THR A 35 9.53 4.60 3.88
CA THR A 35 8.77 3.37 3.77
C THR A 35 7.29 3.69 3.96
N ALA A 36 6.41 2.76 3.58
CA ALA A 36 4.98 2.94 3.78
C ALA A 36 4.66 3.17 5.27
N GLU A 37 5.31 2.42 6.16
CA GLU A 37 5.12 2.56 7.59
C GLU A 37 5.51 3.95 8.08
N GLU A 38 6.66 4.44 7.63
CA GLU A 38 7.13 5.79 7.98
C GLU A 38 6.19 6.86 7.44
N ALA A 39 5.68 6.68 6.23
CA ALA A 39 4.77 7.63 5.62
C ALA A 39 3.46 7.71 6.40
N LEU A 40 2.92 6.58 6.83
CA LEU A 40 1.71 6.56 7.65
C LEU A 40 1.94 7.26 8.99
N ALA A 41 3.09 7.02 9.60
CA ALA A 41 3.44 7.68 10.86
C ALA A 41 3.61 9.18 10.69
N ALA A 42 4.04 9.62 9.52
CA ALA A 42 4.21 11.04 9.21
C ALA A 42 2.89 11.73 8.85
N GLY A 43 1.78 10.99 8.81
CA GLY A 43 0.47 11.56 8.53
C GLY A 43 0.13 11.66 7.05
N ILE A 44 0.88 11.02 6.19
CA ILE A 44 0.54 10.98 4.76
C ILE A 44 -0.75 10.19 4.59
N PRO A 45 -1.71 10.69 3.79
CA PRO A 45 -2.97 9.99 3.61
C PRO A 45 -2.79 8.54 3.20
N THR A 46 -3.53 7.64 3.84
CA THR A 46 -3.40 6.19 3.63
C THR A 46 -3.58 5.80 2.17
N ALA A 47 -4.54 6.42 1.48
CA ALA A 47 -4.77 6.12 0.06
C ALA A 47 -3.55 6.49 -0.79
N GLN A 48 -2.88 7.57 -0.43
CA GLN A 48 -1.67 7.99 -1.14
C GLN A 48 -0.53 7.01 -0.91
N VAL A 49 -0.39 6.51 0.33
CA VAL A 49 0.61 5.51 0.66
C VAL A 49 0.34 4.21 -0.12
N TRP A 50 -0.92 3.79 -0.18
CA TRP A 50 -1.30 2.60 -0.94
C TRP A 50 -0.97 2.74 -2.42
N THR A 51 -1.33 3.87 -3.02
CA THR A 51 -1.04 4.15 -4.42
C THR A 51 0.47 4.10 -4.69
N ALA A 52 1.26 4.74 -3.84
CA ALA A 52 2.71 4.77 -3.99
C ALA A 52 3.31 3.36 -3.88
N LEU A 53 2.81 2.56 -2.95
CA LEU A 53 3.26 1.18 -2.77
C LEU A 53 2.96 0.33 -4.01
N CYS A 54 1.75 0.47 -4.54
CA CYS A 54 1.37 -0.26 -5.76
C CYS A 54 2.24 0.13 -6.94
N ARG A 55 2.48 1.42 -7.13
CA ARG A 55 3.31 1.89 -8.24
C ARG A 55 4.75 1.40 -8.11
N ALA A 56 5.28 1.41 -6.91
CA ALA A 56 6.65 0.95 -6.66
C ALA A 56 6.83 -0.54 -6.96
N ASN A 57 5.75 -1.31 -6.92
CA ASN A 57 5.78 -2.75 -7.15
C ASN A 57 5.14 -3.16 -8.48
N ASP A 58 4.88 -2.18 -9.35
CA ASP A 58 4.29 -2.43 -10.67
C ASP A 58 2.96 -3.18 -10.62
N VAL A 59 2.17 -2.95 -9.58
CA VAL A 59 0.85 -3.56 -9.48
C VAL A 59 -0.06 -2.92 -10.54
N PRO A 60 -0.73 -3.72 -11.38
CA PRO A 60 -1.66 -3.17 -12.38
C PRO A 60 -2.76 -2.34 -11.70
N ARG A 61 -3.13 -1.26 -12.35
CA ARG A 61 -4.10 -0.32 -11.80
C ARG A 61 -5.43 -0.99 -11.45
N GLU A 62 -5.85 -1.97 -12.25
CA GLU A 62 -7.10 -2.68 -12.00
C GLU A 62 -7.07 -3.48 -10.70
N ARG A 63 -5.90 -3.76 -10.13
CA ARG A 63 -5.79 -4.48 -8.87
C ARG A 63 -5.63 -3.57 -7.66
N TRP A 64 -5.51 -2.25 -7.86
CA TRP A 64 -5.33 -1.32 -6.76
C TRP A 64 -6.49 -1.32 -5.77
N HIS A 65 -7.67 -1.75 -6.20
CA HIS A 65 -8.86 -1.82 -5.35
C HIS A 65 -8.99 -3.13 -4.59
N GLY A 66 -8.04 -4.03 -4.77
CA GLY A 66 -8.01 -5.32 -4.10
C GLY A 66 -8.83 -6.37 -4.84
N ARG A 67 -8.48 -7.62 -4.58
CA ARG A 67 -9.18 -8.74 -5.17
C ARG A 67 -10.44 -9.04 -4.39
N GLY A 68 -11.52 -9.33 -5.10
CA GLY A 68 -12.75 -9.76 -4.47
C GLY A 68 -13.43 -8.71 -3.63
N ARG A 69 -12.89 -7.51 -3.58
CA ARG A 69 -13.55 -6.42 -2.88
C ARG A 69 -14.45 -5.66 -3.86
N PRO A 70 -15.62 -5.20 -3.39
CA PRO A 70 -16.48 -4.41 -4.25
C PRO A 70 -15.76 -3.16 -4.71
N VAL A 71 -15.85 -2.88 -5.99
CA VAL A 71 -15.31 -1.64 -6.54
C VAL A 71 -16.39 -0.59 -6.44
N HIS A 72 -16.18 0.39 -5.62
CA HIS A 72 -17.08 1.53 -5.53
C HIS A 72 -16.48 2.66 -6.32
N SER A 73 -17.18 3.04 -7.32
CA SER A 73 -16.78 4.17 -8.14
C SER A 73 -17.07 5.48 -7.44
#